data_67454099de4a284bf22ff6835b30a733
#
_entry.id   67454099de4a284bf22ff6835b30a733
#
_cell.length_a   1.000
_cell.length_b   1.000
_cell.length_c   1.000
_cell.angle_alpha   90.00
_cell.angle_beta   90.00
_cell.angle_gamma   90.00
#
_symmetry.space_group_name_H-M   'P 1'
#
loop_
_entity.id
_entity.type
_entity.pdbx_description
1 polymer ?
#
loop_
_entity_poly.entity_id
_entity_poly.type
_entity_poly.pdbx_seq_one_letter_code
_entity_poly.pdbx_strand_id
1 'polypeptide(L)'
;IGTTITVWLIVLSLGGFSLSDLALPIAGLAVPLLLMDRRLPRQAANMMIGFALLFIGLNLLKVQMESVGARELFTSIFPEGGGLGSNVLFMLIGATLTALIQSSSAATALTLAAMVSGLIGLESALAMVLGENIGTTLTANLAAVVGNRTAKRVARIHFLINVFGALWMIWLIPIMADALSSLFGTADTEEVRNGYVLAMFHTTFNVLNGLLMGLFTETLVKLSK
;
A
#
# COMPACT_ATOMS: atom_id res chain seq x y z
N ILE A 1 1.76 10.26 0.69
CA ILE A 1 1.46 10.53 2.11
C ILE A 1 0.01 10.13 2.44
N GLY A 2 -1.02 10.50 1.65
CA GLY A 2 -2.41 10.12 1.96
C GLY A 2 -2.64 8.61 2.08
N THR A 3 -2.09 7.82 1.19
CA THR A 3 -2.17 6.34 1.19
C THR A 3 -1.56 5.72 2.45
N THR A 4 -0.52 6.34 3.04
CA THR A 4 0.11 5.82 4.26
C THR A 4 -0.82 5.82 5.45
N ILE A 5 -1.75 6.78 5.54
CA ILE A 5 -2.76 6.81 6.61
C ILE A 5 -3.66 5.57 6.54
N THR A 6 -4.06 5.16 5.34
CA THR A 6 -4.88 3.94 5.16
C THR A 6 -4.12 2.70 5.63
N VAL A 7 -2.82 2.60 5.33
CA VAL A 7 -1.98 1.48 5.79
C VAL A 7 -1.91 1.43 7.31
N TRP A 8 -1.71 2.58 7.97
CA TRP A 8 -1.73 2.65 9.44
C TRP A 8 -3.07 2.19 10.03
N LEU A 9 -4.20 2.60 9.44
CA LEU A 9 -5.52 2.16 9.89
C LEU A 9 -5.69 0.63 9.78
N ILE A 10 -5.19 0.03 8.71
CA ILE A 10 -5.24 -1.43 8.51
C ILE A 10 -4.34 -2.13 9.53
N VAL A 11 -3.11 -1.65 9.73
CA VAL A 11 -2.15 -2.26 10.67
C VAL A 11 -2.62 -2.14 12.11
N LEU A 12 -3.21 -1.02 12.51
CA LEU A 12 -3.79 -0.87 13.85
C LEU A 12 -4.88 -1.92 14.13
N SER A 13 -5.54 -2.42 13.08
CA SER A 13 -6.52 -3.51 13.26
C SER A 13 -5.89 -4.87 13.57
N LEU A 14 -4.58 -5.06 13.33
CA LEU A 14 -3.86 -6.28 13.68
C LEU A 14 -3.51 -6.33 15.18
N GLY A 15 -3.36 -5.18 15.83
CA GLY A 15 -2.91 -5.03 17.22
C GLY A 15 -3.97 -5.25 18.30
N GLY A 16 -4.98 -6.11 18.05
CA GLY A 16 -5.98 -6.52 19.05
C GLY A 16 -7.30 -5.73 19.00
N PHE A 17 -7.36 -4.62 18.27
CA PHE A 17 -8.61 -3.91 17.99
C PHE A 17 -9.09 -4.26 16.58
N SER A 18 -9.92 -5.31 16.47
CA SER A 18 -10.41 -5.76 15.16
C SER A 18 -11.38 -4.74 14.56
N LEU A 19 -10.87 -3.89 13.67
CA LEU A 19 -11.72 -3.01 12.87
C LEU A 19 -12.69 -3.81 11.98
N SER A 20 -12.34 -5.05 11.66
CA SER A 20 -13.21 -5.98 10.94
C SER A 20 -14.48 -6.31 11.73
N ASP A 21 -14.39 -6.43 13.06
CA ASP A 21 -15.55 -6.70 13.93
C ASP A 21 -16.50 -5.49 14.01
N LEU A 22 -15.95 -4.30 13.82
CA LEU A 22 -16.74 -3.06 13.76
C LEU A 22 -17.36 -2.80 12.39
N ALA A 23 -16.92 -3.51 11.35
CA ALA A 23 -17.37 -3.26 9.98
C ALA A 23 -18.90 -3.41 9.84
N LEU A 24 -19.48 -4.51 10.35
CA LEU A 24 -20.93 -4.73 10.31
C LEU A 24 -21.72 -3.71 11.16
N PRO A 25 -21.36 -3.43 12.42
CA PRO A 25 -21.99 -2.36 13.20
C PRO A 25 -21.92 -0.98 12.51
N ILE A 26 -20.75 -0.61 11.94
CA ILE A 26 -20.59 0.65 11.22
C ILE A 26 -21.50 0.70 9.99
N ALA A 27 -21.55 -0.39 9.20
CA ALA A 27 -22.47 -0.49 8.06
C ALA A 27 -23.93 -0.36 8.50
N GLY A 28 -24.33 -1.01 9.59
CA GLY A 28 -25.67 -0.93 10.16
C GLY A 28 -26.04 0.50 10.58
N LEU A 29 -25.14 1.21 11.22
CA LEU A 29 -25.33 2.63 11.60
C LEU A 29 -25.37 3.58 10.40
N ALA A 30 -24.78 3.21 9.27
CA ALA A 30 -24.82 4.01 8.05
C ALA A 30 -26.18 3.97 7.36
N VAL A 31 -26.97 2.88 7.52
CA VAL A 31 -28.28 2.73 6.84
C VAL A 31 -29.28 3.84 7.18
N PRO A 32 -29.54 4.18 8.47
CA PRO A 32 -30.40 5.30 8.80
C PRO A 32 -29.94 6.64 8.22
N LEU A 33 -28.62 6.87 8.15
CA LEU A 33 -28.05 8.10 7.59
C LEU A 33 -28.24 8.18 6.08
N LEU A 34 -28.26 7.05 5.37
CA LEU A 34 -28.57 7.01 3.93
C LEU A 34 -30.00 7.44 3.63
N LEU A 35 -30.95 7.15 4.54
CA LEU A 35 -32.36 7.46 4.39
C LEU A 35 -32.68 8.95 4.66
N MET A 36 -31.71 9.69 5.18
CA MET A 36 -31.88 11.12 5.43
C MET A 36 -31.74 11.93 4.12
N ASP A 37 -32.67 12.84 3.86
CA ASP A 37 -32.64 13.74 2.70
C ASP A 37 -31.67 14.93 2.85
N ARG A 38 -30.64 14.76 3.69
CA ARG A 38 -29.60 15.78 3.90
C ARG A 38 -28.27 15.31 3.32
N ARG A 39 -27.55 16.23 2.69
CA ARG A 39 -26.29 15.93 1.98
C ARG A 39 -25.19 15.39 2.92
N LEU A 40 -24.99 16.03 4.09
CA LEU A 40 -23.95 15.66 5.03
C LEU A 40 -24.12 14.25 5.62
N PRO A 41 -25.30 13.86 6.18
CA PRO A 41 -25.49 12.51 6.67
C PRO A 41 -25.30 11.45 5.60
N ARG A 42 -25.77 11.69 4.38
CA ARG A 42 -25.60 10.75 3.26
C ARG A 42 -24.13 10.59 2.86
N GLN A 43 -23.33 11.67 2.88
CA GLN A 43 -21.88 11.59 2.63
C GLN A 43 -21.16 10.81 3.75
N ALA A 44 -21.52 11.04 5.01
CA ALA A 44 -21.01 10.30 6.14
C ALA A 44 -21.36 8.81 6.04
N ALA A 45 -22.60 8.47 5.67
CA ALA A 45 -23.05 7.10 5.45
C ALA A 45 -22.24 6.40 4.36
N ASN A 46 -22.01 7.06 3.21
CA ASN A 46 -21.20 6.49 2.13
C ASN A 46 -19.75 6.22 2.57
N MET A 47 -19.17 7.13 3.37
CA MET A 47 -17.83 6.91 3.94
C MET A 47 -17.81 5.74 4.91
N MET A 48 -18.82 5.61 5.79
CA MET A 48 -18.94 4.51 6.73
C MET A 48 -19.11 3.16 6.02
N ILE A 49 -19.94 3.11 4.96
CA ILE A 49 -20.12 1.89 4.16
C ILE A 49 -18.83 1.53 3.42
N GLY A 50 -18.16 2.51 2.80
CA GLY A 50 -16.87 2.28 2.13
C GLY A 50 -15.81 1.72 3.10
N PHE A 51 -15.75 2.27 4.32
CA PHE A 51 -14.90 1.78 5.39
C PHE A 51 -15.25 0.33 5.78
N ALA A 52 -16.53 0.06 6.03
CA ALA A 52 -16.98 -1.28 6.38
C ALA A 52 -16.68 -2.32 5.28
N LEU A 53 -16.96 -1.99 4.02
CA LEU A 53 -16.67 -2.87 2.88
C LEU A 53 -15.16 -3.14 2.73
N LEU A 54 -14.31 -2.15 3.00
CA LEU A 54 -12.86 -2.33 2.98
C LEU A 54 -12.43 -3.38 4.00
N PHE A 55 -12.88 -3.29 5.26
CA PHE A 55 -12.49 -4.24 6.31
C PHE A 55 -13.11 -5.62 6.14
N ILE A 56 -14.37 -5.71 5.66
CA ILE A 56 -14.97 -6.99 5.27
C ILE A 56 -14.15 -7.64 4.15
N GLY A 57 -13.78 -6.89 3.11
CA GLY A 57 -12.96 -7.36 2.00
C GLY A 57 -11.59 -7.85 2.46
N LEU A 58 -10.93 -7.10 3.36
CA LEU A 58 -9.63 -7.50 3.94
C LEU A 58 -9.74 -8.81 4.73
N ASN A 59 -10.78 -8.98 5.54
CA ASN A 59 -10.99 -10.21 6.27
C ASN A 59 -11.23 -11.41 5.35
N LEU A 60 -12.02 -11.24 4.29
CA LEU A 60 -12.22 -12.27 3.27
C LEU A 60 -10.91 -12.62 2.55
N LEU A 61 -10.08 -11.63 2.22
CA LEU A 61 -8.77 -11.86 1.61
C LEU A 61 -7.86 -12.66 2.55
N LYS A 62 -7.79 -12.28 3.84
CA LYS A 62 -6.98 -12.99 4.84
C LYS A 62 -7.40 -14.47 4.91
N VAL A 63 -8.69 -14.75 5.10
CA VAL A 63 -9.22 -16.11 5.15
C VAL A 63 -8.90 -16.91 3.88
N GLN A 64 -9.02 -16.28 2.71
CA GLN A 64 -8.71 -16.94 1.44
C GLN A 64 -7.23 -17.24 1.28
N MET A 65 -6.34 -16.34 1.72
CA MET A 65 -4.90 -16.53 1.64
C MET A 65 -4.36 -17.61 2.60
N GLU A 66 -5.05 -17.85 3.69
CA GLU A 66 -4.75 -18.94 4.62
C GLU A 66 -5.13 -20.32 4.06
N SER A 67 -5.87 -20.40 2.95
CA SER A 67 -6.25 -21.65 2.32
C SER A 67 -5.02 -22.39 1.75
N VAL A 68 -5.01 -23.74 1.89
CA VAL A 68 -3.89 -24.59 1.43
C VAL A 68 -3.61 -24.42 -0.06
N GLY A 69 -4.66 -24.35 -0.88
CA GLY A 69 -4.51 -24.18 -2.33
C GLY A 69 -3.93 -22.84 -2.74
N ALA A 70 -4.26 -21.75 -2.03
CA ALA A 70 -3.65 -20.44 -2.28
C ALA A 70 -2.15 -20.45 -1.93
N ARG A 71 -1.78 -21.09 -0.82
CA ARG A 71 -0.40 -21.20 -0.39
C ARG A 71 0.46 -22.00 -1.38
N GLU A 72 -0.01 -23.17 -1.81
CA GLU A 72 0.69 -24.00 -2.79
C GLU A 72 0.87 -23.27 -4.13
N LEU A 73 -0.19 -22.63 -4.63
CA LEU A 73 -0.12 -21.84 -5.86
C LEU A 73 0.89 -20.69 -5.71
N PHE A 74 0.84 -19.97 -4.60
CA PHE A 74 1.71 -18.82 -4.37
C PHE A 74 3.19 -19.23 -4.32
N THR A 75 3.53 -20.26 -3.52
CA THR A 75 4.91 -20.76 -3.41
C THR A 75 5.44 -21.37 -4.70
N SER A 76 4.57 -21.86 -5.59
CA SER A 76 4.97 -22.37 -6.90
C SER A 76 5.30 -21.26 -7.92
N ILE A 77 4.69 -20.09 -7.76
CA ILE A 77 4.86 -18.96 -8.69
C ILE A 77 5.95 -18.00 -8.22
N PHE A 78 6.05 -17.78 -6.90
CA PHE A 78 6.96 -16.80 -6.33
C PHE A 78 8.16 -17.48 -5.67
N PRO A 79 9.39 -17.07 -6.00
CA PRO A 79 10.57 -17.61 -5.34
C PRO A 79 10.57 -17.24 -3.86
N GLU A 80 11.18 -18.10 -3.04
CA GLU A 80 11.47 -17.73 -1.65
C GLU A 80 12.24 -16.41 -1.63
N GLY A 81 11.73 -15.43 -0.88
CA GLY A 81 12.26 -14.08 -0.86
C GLY A 81 13.70 -14.05 -0.33
N GLY A 82 14.49 -13.16 -0.87
CA GLY A 82 15.85 -12.88 -0.41
C GLY A 82 16.73 -12.28 -1.49
N GLY A 83 17.45 -11.22 -1.11
CA GLY A 83 18.38 -10.52 -1.98
C GLY A 83 17.75 -9.60 -3.04
N LEU A 84 18.62 -8.84 -3.69
CA LEU A 84 18.20 -7.76 -4.60
C LEU A 84 17.34 -8.25 -5.78
N GLY A 85 17.65 -9.42 -6.35
CA GLY A 85 16.90 -9.95 -7.50
C GLY A 85 15.44 -10.25 -7.13
N SER A 86 15.22 -10.84 -5.96
CA SER A 86 13.88 -11.08 -5.42
C SER A 86 13.17 -9.76 -5.14
N ASN A 87 13.82 -8.79 -4.51
CA ASN A 87 13.26 -7.49 -4.22
C ASN A 87 12.83 -6.75 -5.52
N VAL A 88 13.63 -6.82 -6.58
CA VAL A 88 13.27 -6.25 -7.88
C VAL A 88 12.03 -6.95 -8.46
N LEU A 89 11.95 -8.28 -8.38
CA LEU A 89 10.79 -9.03 -8.86
C LEU A 89 9.53 -8.63 -8.09
N PHE A 90 9.58 -8.62 -6.75
CA PHE A 90 8.43 -8.23 -5.93
C PHE A 90 8.04 -6.76 -6.13
N MET A 91 8.99 -5.87 -6.35
CA MET A 91 8.71 -4.48 -6.73
C MET A 91 7.95 -4.41 -8.07
N LEU A 92 8.33 -5.19 -9.07
CA LEU A 92 7.61 -5.24 -10.34
C LEU A 92 6.20 -5.83 -10.19
N ILE A 93 6.04 -6.84 -9.33
CA ILE A 93 4.73 -7.42 -9.00
C ILE A 93 3.84 -6.35 -8.34
N GLY A 94 4.35 -5.63 -7.34
CA GLY A 94 3.61 -4.55 -6.67
C GLY A 94 3.20 -3.44 -7.62
N ALA A 95 4.09 -3.05 -8.55
CA ALA A 95 3.80 -2.07 -9.59
C ALA A 95 2.67 -2.53 -10.51
N THR A 96 2.75 -3.79 -10.98
CA THR A 96 1.74 -4.39 -11.87
C THR A 96 0.40 -4.54 -11.16
N LEU A 97 0.42 -5.04 -9.91
CA LEU A 97 -0.78 -5.20 -9.09
C LEU A 97 -1.52 -3.86 -8.92
N THR A 98 -0.79 -2.81 -8.54
CA THR A 98 -1.39 -1.48 -8.36
C THR A 98 -1.88 -0.89 -9.67
N ALA A 99 -1.15 -1.10 -10.76
CA ALA A 99 -1.56 -0.65 -12.09
C ALA A 99 -2.88 -1.30 -12.54
N LEU A 100 -3.08 -2.57 -12.22
CA LEU A 100 -4.32 -3.32 -12.54
C LEU A 100 -5.47 -2.92 -11.63
N ILE A 101 -5.24 -2.87 -10.31
CA ILE A 101 -6.27 -2.52 -9.31
C ILE A 101 -6.61 -1.03 -9.35
N GLN A 102 -5.65 -0.19 -9.76
CA GLN A 102 -5.74 1.29 -9.77
C GLN A 102 -5.98 1.90 -8.37
N SER A 103 -5.61 1.18 -7.33
CA SER A 103 -5.71 1.60 -5.92
C SER A 103 -4.51 1.08 -5.15
N SER A 104 -3.58 1.96 -4.80
CA SER A 104 -2.42 1.60 -3.99
C SER A 104 -2.81 1.17 -2.58
N SER A 105 -3.86 1.75 -2.00
CA SER A 105 -4.35 1.33 -0.68
C SER A 105 -4.87 -0.11 -0.70
N ALA A 106 -5.60 -0.51 -1.76
CA ALA A 106 -6.06 -1.89 -1.91
C ALA A 106 -4.89 -2.84 -2.20
N ALA A 107 -3.92 -2.43 -3.02
CA ALA A 107 -2.72 -3.22 -3.29
C ALA A 107 -1.89 -3.43 -2.01
N THR A 108 -1.63 -2.36 -1.24
CA THR A 108 -0.89 -2.48 0.03
C THR A 108 -1.63 -3.34 1.05
N ALA A 109 -2.96 -3.27 1.08
CA ALA A 109 -3.77 -4.14 1.93
C ALA A 109 -3.62 -5.62 1.55
N LEU A 110 -3.57 -5.92 0.26
CA LEU A 110 -3.33 -7.27 -0.25
C LEU A 110 -1.91 -7.75 0.08
N THR A 111 -0.91 -6.89 -0.09
CA THR A 111 0.49 -7.15 0.28
C THR A 111 0.61 -7.44 1.78
N LEU A 112 -0.03 -6.63 2.63
CA LEU A 112 -0.06 -6.84 4.07
C LEU A 112 -0.74 -8.18 4.43
N ALA A 113 -1.88 -8.50 3.81
CA ALA A 113 -2.56 -9.77 4.03
C ALA A 113 -1.68 -10.97 3.63
N ALA A 114 -0.99 -10.89 2.49
CA ALA A 114 -0.06 -11.93 2.03
C ALA A 114 1.12 -12.10 3.00
N MET A 115 1.66 -11.00 3.53
CA MET A 115 2.75 -11.02 4.50
C MET A 115 2.30 -11.62 5.85
N VAL A 116 1.16 -11.19 6.38
CA VAL A 116 0.59 -11.68 7.64
C VAL A 116 0.23 -13.17 7.55
N SER A 117 -0.24 -13.64 6.40
CA SER A 117 -0.51 -15.07 6.15
C SER A 117 0.76 -15.90 5.88
N GLY A 118 1.94 -15.28 5.93
CA GLY A 118 3.22 -15.97 5.72
C GLY A 118 3.46 -16.42 4.27
N LEU A 119 2.74 -15.86 3.29
CA LEU A 119 2.94 -16.15 1.87
C LEU A 119 4.16 -15.43 1.31
N ILE A 120 4.48 -14.24 1.82
CA ILE A 120 5.66 -13.47 1.47
C ILE A 120 6.40 -13.01 2.71
N GLY A 121 7.72 -12.93 2.63
CA GLY A 121 8.54 -12.39 3.70
C GLY A 121 8.45 -10.85 3.79
N LEU A 122 8.94 -10.30 4.91
CA LEU A 122 8.93 -8.86 5.17
C LEU A 122 9.62 -8.07 4.06
N GLU A 123 10.86 -8.43 3.67
CA GLU A 123 11.60 -7.70 2.63
C GLU A 123 10.85 -7.68 1.28
N SER A 124 10.24 -8.81 0.91
CA SER A 124 9.41 -8.90 -0.30
C SER A 124 8.20 -7.98 -0.24
N ALA A 125 7.55 -7.90 0.92
CA ALA A 125 6.43 -6.99 1.14
C ALA A 125 6.86 -5.51 1.05
N LEU A 126 8.01 -5.15 1.64
CA LEU A 126 8.57 -3.80 1.51
C LEU A 126 8.91 -3.46 0.05
N ALA A 127 9.45 -4.42 -0.70
CA ALA A 127 9.72 -4.25 -2.13
C ALA A 127 8.43 -4.06 -2.94
N MET A 128 7.36 -4.84 -2.65
CA MET A 128 6.05 -4.63 -3.27
C MET A 128 5.52 -3.23 -3.03
N VAL A 129 5.63 -2.70 -1.81
CA VAL A 129 5.21 -1.32 -1.47
C VAL A 129 5.95 -0.27 -2.31
N LEU A 130 7.24 -0.44 -2.59
CA LEU A 130 7.97 0.44 -3.52
C LEU A 130 7.37 0.39 -4.93
N GLY A 131 7.06 -0.82 -5.39
CA GLY A 131 6.41 -1.03 -6.69
C GLY A 131 5.01 -0.41 -6.75
N GLU A 132 4.22 -0.55 -5.70
CA GLU A 132 2.87 0.02 -5.59
C GLU A 132 2.89 1.54 -5.76
N ASN A 133 3.89 2.21 -5.20
CA ASN A 133 4.08 3.64 -5.40
C ASN A 133 4.36 3.99 -6.88
N ILE A 134 5.13 3.16 -7.60
CA ILE A 134 5.32 3.32 -9.05
C ILE A 134 3.99 3.08 -9.80
N GLY A 135 3.30 1.97 -9.50
CA GLY A 135 2.03 1.59 -10.14
C GLY A 135 0.95 2.65 -10.01
N THR A 136 0.88 3.35 -8.87
CA THR A 136 -0.05 4.47 -8.64
C THR A 136 0.10 5.58 -9.69
N THR A 137 1.29 5.78 -10.24
CA THR A 137 1.53 6.83 -11.23
C THR A 137 0.90 6.53 -12.58
N LEU A 138 0.57 5.27 -12.87
CA LEU A 138 -0.04 4.89 -14.14
C LEU A 138 -1.40 5.57 -14.34
N THR A 139 -2.24 5.63 -13.30
CA THR A 139 -3.54 6.30 -13.37
C THR A 139 -3.42 7.78 -13.73
N ALA A 140 -2.45 8.47 -13.09
CA ALA A 140 -2.17 9.87 -13.41
C ALA A 140 -1.66 10.05 -14.84
N ASN A 141 -0.80 9.15 -15.33
CA ASN A 141 -0.30 9.18 -16.70
C ASN A 141 -1.39 8.86 -17.72
N LEU A 142 -2.27 7.89 -17.47
CA LEU A 142 -3.42 7.59 -18.33
C LEU A 142 -4.38 8.78 -18.41
N ALA A 143 -4.71 9.39 -17.27
CA ALA A 143 -5.56 10.59 -17.26
C ALA A 143 -4.90 11.76 -18.00
N ALA A 144 -3.59 11.89 -17.94
CA ALA A 144 -2.85 12.95 -18.64
C ALA A 144 -2.78 12.77 -20.16
N VAL A 145 -3.05 11.59 -20.70
CA VAL A 145 -3.02 11.34 -22.18
C VAL A 145 -3.90 12.33 -22.93
N VAL A 146 -5.12 12.54 -22.43
CA VAL A 146 -6.09 13.48 -23.01
C VAL A 146 -5.93 14.91 -22.46
N GLY A 147 -4.99 15.11 -21.54
CA GLY A 147 -4.73 16.38 -20.87
C GLY A 147 -3.84 17.33 -21.69
N ASN A 148 -3.75 18.56 -21.22
CA ASN A 148 -2.85 19.57 -21.77
C ASN A 148 -1.36 19.26 -21.45
N ARG A 149 -0.44 20.05 -22.00
CA ARG A 149 1.02 19.88 -21.80
C ARG A 149 1.40 19.88 -20.32
N THR A 150 0.78 20.74 -19.50
CA THR A 150 1.06 20.85 -18.07
C THR A 150 0.65 19.57 -17.34
N ALA A 151 -0.54 19.03 -17.63
CA ALA A 151 -0.99 17.76 -17.04
C ALA A 151 -0.03 16.61 -17.35
N LYS A 152 0.42 16.49 -18.62
CA LYS A 152 1.41 15.48 -19.03
C LYS A 152 2.73 15.63 -18.29
N ARG A 153 3.22 16.86 -18.12
CA ARG A 153 4.46 17.11 -17.36
C ARG A 153 4.33 16.74 -15.90
N VAL A 154 3.24 17.10 -15.24
CA VAL A 154 3.00 16.74 -13.83
C VAL A 154 2.93 15.22 -13.67
N ALA A 155 2.24 14.51 -14.55
CA ALA A 155 2.16 13.05 -14.52
C ALA A 155 3.55 12.39 -14.71
N ARG A 156 4.37 12.89 -15.63
CA ARG A 156 5.76 12.42 -15.82
C ARG A 156 6.63 12.69 -14.60
N ILE A 157 6.55 13.89 -14.00
CA ILE A 157 7.29 14.21 -12.77
C ILE A 157 6.88 13.25 -11.65
N HIS A 158 5.59 13.00 -11.48
CA HIS A 158 5.09 12.03 -10.49
C HIS A 158 5.67 10.63 -10.71
N PHE A 159 5.69 10.16 -11.96
CA PHE A 159 6.33 8.89 -12.33
C PHE A 159 7.83 8.88 -12.00
N LEU A 160 8.57 9.89 -12.42
CA LEU A 160 10.02 9.99 -12.19
C LEU A 160 10.35 10.00 -10.69
N ILE A 161 9.61 10.75 -9.88
CA ILE A 161 9.78 10.78 -8.42
C ILE A 161 9.67 9.38 -7.82
N ASN A 162 8.65 8.61 -8.21
CA ASN A 162 8.43 7.28 -7.66
C ASN A 162 9.45 6.26 -8.17
N VAL A 163 9.82 6.31 -9.45
CA VAL A 163 10.84 5.42 -10.01
C VAL A 163 12.21 5.69 -9.39
N PHE A 164 12.67 6.93 -9.37
CA PHE A 164 13.95 7.27 -8.73
C PHE A 164 13.93 6.95 -7.24
N GLY A 165 12.80 7.22 -6.56
CA GLY A 165 12.61 6.86 -5.17
C GLY A 165 12.77 5.35 -4.94
N ALA A 166 12.10 4.53 -5.70
CA ALA A 166 12.18 3.09 -5.59
C ALA A 166 13.60 2.55 -5.89
N LEU A 167 14.28 3.12 -6.91
CA LEU A 167 15.62 2.69 -7.30
C LEU A 167 16.69 2.88 -6.22
N TRP A 168 16.63 3.95 -5.43
CA TRP A 168 17.59 4.11 -4.34
C TRP A 168 17.14 3.38 -3.06
N MET A 169 15.85 3.30 -2.78
CA MET A 169 15.34 2.66 -1.58
C MET A 169 15.46 1.12 -1.62
N ILE A 170 15.39 0.51 -2.80
CA ILE A 170 15.44 -0.96 -2.93
C ILE A 170 16.72 -1.56 -2.36
N TRP A 171 17.83 -0.84 -2.44
CA TRP A 171 19.13 -1.22 -1.86
C TRP A 171 19.14 -1.13 -0.33
N LEU A 172 18.28 -0.30 0.24
CA LEU A 172 18.19 -0.08 1.67
C LEU A 172 17.15 -0.96 2.35
N ILE A 173 16.39 -1.77 1.60
CA ILE A 173 15.35 -2.64 2.17
C ILE A 173 15.87 -3.50 3.33
N PRO A 174 16.98 -4.25 3.23
CA PRO A 174 17.44 -5.07 4.35
C PRO A 174 17.77 -4.23 5.60
N ILE A 175 18.48 -3.13 5.41
CA ILE A 175 18.85 -2.22 6.50
C ILE A 175 17.60 -1.61 7.16
N MET A 176 16.63 -1.21 6.36
CA MET A 176 15.37 -0.63 6.86
C MET A 176 14.51 -1.68 7.55
N ALA A 177 14.46 -2.91 7.02
CA ALA A 177 13.76 -4.03 7.64
C ALA A 177 14.31 -4.32 9.04
N ASP A 178 15.62 -4.43 9.18
CA ASP A 178 16.28 -4.69 10.45
C ASP A 178 16.11 -3.55 11.46
N ALA A 179 16.36 -2.32 11.01
CA ALA A 179 16.24 -1.13 11.86
C ALA A 179 14.80 -0.93 12.37
N LEU A 180 13.81 -1.06 11.49
CA LEU A 180 12.41 -0.90 11.88
C LEU A 180 11.90 -2.09 12.69
N SER A 181 12.35 -3.33 12.42
CA SER A 181 12.02 -4.49 13.23
C SER A 181 12.56 -4.36 14.66
N SER A 182 13.74 -3.80 14.83
CA SER A 182 14.29 -3.53 16.17
C SER A 182 13.51 -2.43 16.90
N LEU A 183 13.00 -1.41 16.19
CA LEU A 183 12.17 -0.35 16.75
C LEU A 183 10.85 -0.87 17.31
N PHE A 184 10.24 -1.84 16.63
CA PHE A 184 8.97 -2.46 17.01
C PHE A 184 9.16 -3.82 17.69
N GLY A 185 10.33 -4.10 18.27
CA GLY A 185 10.67 -5.37 18.92
C GLY A 185 9.80 -5.75 20.12
N THR A 186 9.03 -4.81 20.68
CA THR A 186 8.09 -5.03 21.80
C THR A 186 6.66 -5.35 21.36
N ALA A 187 6.41 -5.52 20.05
CA ALA A 187 5.08 -5.89 19.56
C ALA A 187 4.68 -7.31 20.02
N ASP A 188 3.39 -7.51 20.29
CA ASP A 188 2.85 -8.73 20.88
C ASP A 188 3.09 -9.99 20.01
N THR A 189 3.04 -9.82 18.68
CA THR A 189 3.29 -10.91 17.72
C THR A 189 4.18 -10.44 16.57
N GLU A 190 4.78 -11.41 15.85
CA GLU A 190 5.57 -11.11 14.66
C GLU A 190 4.73 -10.46 13.54
N GLU A 191 3.50 -10.89 13.38
CA GLU A 191 2.57 -10.35 12.38
C GLU A 191 2.27 -8.87 12.65
N VAL A 192 1.99 -8.51 13.90
CA VAL A 192 1.76 -7.12 14.33
C VAL A 192 3.02 -6.29 14.13
N ARG A 193 4.18 -6.82 14.53
CA ARG A 193 5.48 -6.16 14.33
C ARG A 193 5.70 -5.86 12.84
N ASN A 194 5.60 -6.87 12.00
CA ASN A 194 5.83 -6.75 10.55
C ASN A 194 4.83 -5.78 9.90
N GLY A 195 3.60 -5.74 10.38
CA GLY A 195 2.60 -4.74 9.98
C GLY A 195 3.06 -3.32 10.29
N TYR A 196 3.51 -3.05 11.52
CA TYR A 196 4.06 -1.74 11.90
C TYR A 196 5.31 -1.38 11.11
N VAL A 197 6.20 -2.33 10.85
CA VAL A 197 7.39 -2.14 10.01
C VAL A 197 7.00 -1.71 8.62
N LEU A 198 6.05 -2.39 7.98
CA LEU A 198 5.56 -2.06 6.64
C LEU A 198 4.94 -0.65 6.60
N ALA A 199 4.08 -0.30 7.57
CA ALA A 199 3.45 1.02 7.64
C ALA A 199 4.48 2.14 7.85
N MET A 200 5.46 1.93 8.74
CA MET A 200 6.52 2.89 9.01
C MET A 200 7.46 3.01 7.82
N PHE A 201 7.85 1.91 7.18
CA PHE A 201 8.65 1.92 5.95
C PHE A 201 7.96 2.73 4.85
N HIS A 202 6.68 2.47 4.60
CA HIS A 202 5.89 3.21 3.60
C HIS A 202 5.86 4.71 3.91
N THR A 203 5.68 5.08 5.19
CA THR A 203 5.70 6.48 5.62
C THR A 203 7.08 7.10 5.43
N THR A 204 8.12 6.44 5.93
CA THR A 204 9.51 6.90 5.85
C THR A 204 9.95 7.08 4.41
N PHE A 205 9.66 6.08 3.56
CA PHE A 205 9.95 6.17 2.12
C PHE A 205 9.29 7.40 1.48
N ASN A 206 7.98 7.58 1.68
CA ASN A 206 7.27 8.70 1.05
C ASN A 206 7.75 10.07 1.55
N VAL A 207 8.06 10.20 2.84
CA VAL A 207 8.59 11.44 3.42
C VAL A 207 10.00 11.72 2.91
N LEU A 208 10.92 10.76 3.04
CA LEU A 208 12.30 10.92 2.60
C LEU A 208 12.40 11.14 1.11
N ASN A 209 11.66 10.37 0.32
CA ASN A 209 11.64 10.53 -1.13
C ASN A 209 11.07 11.89 -1.54
N GLY A 210 10.00 12.34 -0.89
CA GLY A 210 9.42 13.66 -1.14
C GLY A 210 10.41 14.80 -0.82
N LEU A 211 11.12 14.72 0.30
CA LEU A 211 12.13 15.68 0.69
C LEU A 211 13.32 15.66 -0.29
N LEU A 212 13.86 14.47 -0.59
CA LEU A 212 14.99 14.30 -1.49
C LEU A 212 14.67 14.81 -2.90
N MET A 213 13.55 14.41 -3.48
CA MET A 213 13.15 14.82 -4.82
C MET A 213 12.75 16.30 -4.88
N GLY A 214 12.32 16.88 -3.76
CA GLY A 214 12.08 18.30 -3.63
C GLY A 214 13.34 19.16 -3.89
N LEU A 215 14.52 18.65 -3.53
CA LEU A 215 15.81 19.31 -3.82
C LEU A 215 16.15 19.31 -5.31
N PHE A 216 15.62 18.36 -6.08
CA PHE A 216 15.89 18.18 -7.52
C PHE A 216 14.75 18.67 -8.42
N THR A 217 13.85 19.51 -7.91
CA THR A 217 12.64 19.97 -8.64
C THR A 217 12.98 20.53 -10.03
N GLU A 218 14.01 21.37 -10.16
CA GLU A 218 14.40 21.94 -11.46
C GLU A 218 14.85 20.87 -12.47
N THR A 219 15.59 19.85 -12.01
CA THR A 219 16.03 18.74 -12.83
C THR A 219 14.83 17.90 -13.30
N LEU A 220 13.91 17.59 -12.39
CA LEU A 220 12.68 16.86 -12.71
C LEU A 220 11.83 17.61 -13.73
N VAL A 221 11.72 18.94 -13.61
CA VAL A 221 11.00 19.78 -14.56
C VAL A 221 11.68 19.75 -15.94
N LYS A 222 13.03 19.76 -16.01
CA LYS A 222 13.77 19.63 -17.28
C LYS A 222 13.55 18.27 -17.93
N LEU A 223 13.61 17.17 -17.16
CA LEU A 223 13.40 15.81 -17.65
C LEU A 223 11.94 15.55 -18.09
N SER A 224 10.99 16.32 -17.60
CA SER A 224 9.57 16.17 -17.94
C SER A 224 9.17 16.84 -19.25
N LYS A 225 10.05 17.60 -19.88
CA LYS A 225 9.79 18.29 -21.15
C LYS A 225 9.81 17.32 -22.32
#